data_8d664e3c84d931251e59b0d95845c1a1
#
_entry.id   8d664e3c84d931251e59b0d95845c1a1
#
_cell.length_a   1.000
_cell.length_b   1.000
_cell.length_c   1.000
_cell.angle_alpha   90.00
_cell.angle_beta   90.00
_cell.angle_gamma   90.00
#
_symmetry.space_group_name_H-M   'P 1'
#
loop_
_entity.id
_entity.type
_entity.pdbx_description
1 polymer ?
#
loop_
_entity_poly.entity_id
_entity_poly.type
_entity_poly.pdbx_seq_one_letter_code
_entity_poly.pdbx_strand_id
1 'polypeptide(L)'
;VGILELTRGEKGTQGTPAERQAECVAAARLMDLSWRGQLGLPDGELADTPPFAHALAAALRTVRPRVLVVPHWHDRHPDHFGTYHLTKRAIHLAALKKADLGGDPWRVQRVLLYQGNSDISANVLVDIGSVMTEWEAAIRAHTSQFAGGYVSETVTPEIIERRQGRLTYWGTLLRVKYAEPFEAEEPLLLDPLGL
;
A
#
# COMPACT_ATOMS: atom_id res chain seq x y z
N VAL A 1 10.64 3.01 7.16
CA VAL A 1 9.41 2.64 6.46
C VAL A 1 9.55 1.22 5.93
N GLY A 2 8.44 0.45 5.89
CA GLY A 2 8.45 -0.91 5.34
C GLY A 2 7.23 -1.21 4.48
N ILE A 3 7.35 -2.25 3.63
CA ILE A 3 6.25 -2.75 2.81
C ILE A 3 6.02 -4.22 3.14
N LEU A 4 4.75 -4.58 3.34
CA LEU A 4 4.29 -5.96 3.43
C LEU A 4 3.42 -6.26 2.21
N GLU A 5 3.91 -7.12 1.33
CA GLU A 5 3.15 -7.63 0.20
C GLU A 5 2.30 -8.80 0.66
N LEU A 6 1.01 -8.78 0.33
CA LEU A 6 0.12 -9.87 0.73
C LEU A 6 0.22 -11.05 -0.24
N THR A 7 0.39 -10.80 -1.54
CA THR A 7 0.52 -11.81 -2.61
C THR A 7 1.89 -11.75 -3.26
N ARG A 8 2.16 -12.66 -4.19
CA ARG A 8 3.35 -12.62 -5.06
C ARG A 8 3.04 -12.01 -6.43
N GLY A 9 1.79 -11.61 -6.65
CA GLY A 9 1.33 -11.15 -7.95
C GLY A 9 1.37 -12.24 -9.03
N GLU A 10 1.20 -13.50 -8.66
CA GLU A 10 1.41 -14.67 -9.52
C GLU A 10 0.38 -14.79 -10.64
N LYS A 11 -0.77 -14.13 -10.54
CA LYS A 11 -1.77 -14.04 -11.61
C LYS A 11 -1.57 -12.82 -12.52
N GLY A 12 -0.53 -12.03 -12.28
CA GLY A 12 -0.20 -10.88 -13.14
C GLY A 12 0.12 -11.30 -14.56
N THR A 13 -0.35 -10.53 -15.54
CA THR A 13 -0.24 -10.84 -16.98
C THR A 13 1.19 -10.74 -17.49
N GLN A 14 2.04 -9.93 -16.85
CA GLN A 14 3.41 -9.66 -17.29
C GLN A 14 4.42 -9.97 -16.20
N GLY A 15 5.57 -10.47 -16.61
CA GLY A 15 6.66 -10.88 -15.75
C GLY A 15 6.38 -12.20 -15.01
N THR A 16 7.43 -12.93 -14.77
CA THR A 16 7.40 -14.12 -13.90
C THR A 16 7.40 -13.72 -12.43
N PRO A 17 6.96 -14.57 -11.48
CA PRO A 17 7.07 -14.29 -10.06
C PRO A 17 8.49 -13.94 -9.61
N ALA A 18 9.51 -14.57 -10.20
CA ALA A 18 10.91 -14.31 -9.88
C ALA A 18 11.37 -12.92 -10.35
N GLU A 19 11.00 -12.53 -11.58
CA GLU A 19 11.28 -11.18 -12.11
C GLU A 19 10.61 -10.12 -11.27
N ARG A 20 9.31 -10.28 -10.98
CA ARG A 20 8.56 -9.34 -10.13
C ARG A 20 9.15 -9.20 -8.74
N GLN A 21 9.62 -10.31 -8.16
CA GLN A 21 10.31 -10.28 -6.87
C GLN A 21 11.62 -9.47 -6.95
N ALA A 22 12.41 -9.65 -8.01
CA ALA A 22 13.65 -8.89 -8.21
C ALA A 22 13.35 -7.38 -8.39
N GLU A 23 12.30 -7.04 -9.13
CA GLU A 23 11.83 -5.66 -9.34
C GLU A 23 11.37 -5.01 -8.03
N CYS A 24 10.60 -5.72 -7.22
CA CYS A 24 10.20 -5.26 -5.89
C CYS A 24 11.41 -5.00 -4.98
N VAL A 25 12.45 -5.84 -5.04
CA VAL A 25 13.69 -5.60 -4.29
C VAL A 25 14.41 -4.36 -4.80
N ALA A 26 14.47 -4.15 -6.12
CA ALA A 26 15.07 -2.96 -6.71
C ALA A 26 14.30 -1.69 -6.31
N ALA A 27 12.98 -1.69 -6.39
CA ALA A 27 12.13 -0.59 -5.94
C ALA A 27 12.32 -0.31 -4.44
N ALA A 28 12.38 -1.34 -3.59
CA ALA A 28 12.60 -1.19 -2.16
C ALA A 28 13.93 -0.48 -1.83
N ARG A 29 14.99 -0.76 -2.59
CA ARG A 29 16.29 -0.07 -2.44
C ARG A 29 16.21 1.40 -2.83
N LEU A 30 15.52 1.72 -3.93
CA LEU A 30 15.32 3.11 -4.38
C LEU A 30 14.50 3.94 -3.37
N MET A 31 13.56 3.30 -2.67
CA MET A 31 12.75 3.92 -1.63
C MET A 31 13.41 3.91 -0.24
N ASP A 32 14.63 3.40 -0.11
CA ASP A 32 15.34 3.24 1.17
C ASP A 32 14.47 2.57 2.25
N LEU A 33 13.79 1.47 1.88
CA LEU A 33 12.97 0.73 2.82
C LEU A 33 13.82 0.02 3.87
N SER A 34 13.51 0.26 5.14
CA SER A 34 14.15 -0.42 6.26
C SER A 34 13.70 -1.88 6.43
N TRP A 35 12.55 -2.24 5.85
CA TRP A 35 11.99 -3.58 5.92
C TRP A 35 11.08 -3.87 4.73
N ARG A 36 11.10 -5.12 4.26
CA ARG A 36 10.18 -5.66 3.27
C ARG A 36 9.84 -7.10 3.62
N GLY A 37 8.56 -7.45 3.56
CA GLY A 37 8.07 -8.80 3.80
C GLY A 37 7.00 -9.19 2.79
N GLN A 38 6.70 -10.49 2.75
CA GLN A 38 5.68 -11.05 1.87
C GLN A 38 4.94 -12.20 2.58
N LEU A 39 3.62 -12.18 2.57
CA LEU A 39 2.80 -13.24 3.16
C LEU A 39 2.58 -14.43 2.22
N GLY A 40 2.60 -14.19 0.89
CA GLY A 40 2.37 -15.24 -0.11
C GLY A 40 0.94 -15.78 -0.12
N LEU A 41 -0.04 -14.95 0.22
CA LEU A 41 -1.45 -15.28 0.08
C LEU A 41 -1.80 -15.38 -1.41
N PRO A 42 -2.85 -16.15 -1.79
CA PRO A 42 -3.24 -16.32 -3.18
C PRO A 42 -3.60 -14.99 -3.85
N ASP A 43 -2.97 -14.68 -4.99
CA ASP A 43 -3.24 -13.49 -5.80
C ASP A 43 -4.62 -13.57 -6.45
N GLY A 44 -5.36 -12.47 -6.46
CA GLY A 44 -6.74 -12.41 -6.96
C GLY A 44 -7.80 -13.05 -6.05
N GLU A 45 -7.44 -13.44 -4.82
CA GLU A 45 -8.32 -14.13 -3.89
C GLU A 45 -8.27 -13.51 -2.47
N LEU A 46 -7.74 -12.29 -2.33
CA LEU A 46 -7.66 -11.65 -1.03
C LEU A 46 -9.06 -11.32 -0.51
N ALA A 47 -9.37 -11.88 0.65
CA ALA A 47 -10.65 -11.72 1.32
C ALA A 47 -10.49 -11.72 2.84
N ASP A 48 -11.49 -11.18 3.54
CA ASP A 48 -11.55 -11.21 5.00
C ASP A 48 -11.91 -12.62 5.50
N THR A 49 -10.92 -13.53 5.49
CA THR A 49 -11.03 -14.88 6.02
C THR A 49 -10.21 -15.04 7.30
N PRO A 50 -10.63 -15.91 8.24
CA PRO A 50 -9.88 -16.14 9.47
C PRO A 50 -8.41 -16.53 9.24
N PRO A 51 -8.05 -17.46 8.32
CA PRO A 51 -6.66 -17.82 8.09
C PRO A 51 -5.81 -16.65 7.61
N PHE A 52 -6.31 -15.85 6.65
CA PHE A 52 -5.57 -14.70 6.13
C PHE A 52 -5.42 -13.61 7.19
N ALA A 53 -6.49 -13.38 7.97
CA ALA A 53 -6.45 -12.41 9.06
C ALA A 53 -5.45 -12.81 10.16
N HIS A 54 -5.35 -14.09 10.49
CA HIS A 54 -4.34 -14.59 11.42
C HIS A 54 -2.93 -14.37 10.90
N ALA A 55 -2.67 -14.69 9.63
CA ALA A 55 -1.35 -14.48 9.01
C ALA A 55 -0.94 -13.00 9.03
N LEU A 56 -1.84 -12.10 8.64
CA LEU A 56 -1.58 -10.66 8.67
C LEU A 56 -1.44 -10.13 10.11
N ALA A 57 -2.26 -10.58 11.05
CA ALA A 57 -2.18 -10.18 12.45
C ALA A 57 -0.86 -10.61 13.11
N ALA A 58 -0.36 -11.81 12.81
CA ALA A 58 0.95 -12.28 13.26
C ALA A 58 2.08 -11.41 12.71
N ALA A 59 2.02 -11.03 11.42
CA ALA A 59 2.97 -10.10 10.82
C ALA A 59 2.93 -8.72 11.50
N LEU A 60 1.74 -8.19 11.82
CA LEU A 60 1.59 -6.93 12.54
C LEU A 60 2.22 -6.97 13.93
N ARG A 61 2.11 -8.09 14.67
CA ARG A 61 2.79 -8.28 15.96
C ARG A 61 4.30 -8.33 15.83
N THR A 62 4.80 -8.89 14.74
CA THR A 62 6.23 -8.98 14.45
C THR A 62 6.82 -7.63 14.08
N VAL A 63 6.19 -6.93 13.12
CA VAL A 63 6.70 -5.66 12.58
C VAL A 63 6.40 -4.47 13.48
N ARG A 64 5.31 -4.53 14.25
CA ARG A 64 4.87 -3.51 15.21
C ARG A 64 4.70 -2.10 14.59
N PRO A 65 4.00 -1.96 13.45
CA PRO A 65 3.84 -0.66 12.81
C PRO A 65 2.98 0.28 13.66
N ARG A 66 3.39 1.54 13.79
CA ARG A 66 2.56 2.57 14.41
C ARG A 66 1.48 3.08 13.46
N VAL A 67 1.84 3.23 12.19
CA VAL A 67 0.95 3.69 11.12
C VAL A 67 0.90 2.61 10.05
N LEU A 68 -0.30 2.29 9.59
CA LEU A 68 -0.53 1.47 8.39
C LEU A 68 -1.07 2.35 7.27
N VAL A 69 -0.53 2.14 6.08
CA VAL A 69 -1.06 2.70 4.84
C VAL A 69 -1.58 1.53 4.01
N VAL A 70 -2.89 1.51 3.75
CA VAL A 70 -3.57 0.38 3.11
C VAL A 70 -4.41 0.86 1.92
N PRO A 71 -4.78 -0.02 0.98
CA PRO A 71 -5.66 0.36 -0.12
C PRO A 71 -6.99 0.88 0.41
N HIS A 72 -7.57 1.84 -0.31
CA HIS A 72 -8.90 2.33 0.01
C HIS A 72 -9.97 1.26 -0.26
N TRP A 73 -10.99 1.18 0.60
CA TRP A 73 -12.11 0.23 0.48
C TRP A 73 -12.95 0.44 -0.79
N HIS A 74 -12.97 1.64 -1.34
CA HIS A 74 -13.64 1.96 -2.61
C HIS A 74 -12.63 1.86 -3.76
N ASP A 75 -12.00 0.70 -3.91
CA ASP A 75 -11.14 0.42 -5.06
C ASP A 75 -11.80 -0.63 -5.95
N ARG A 76 -11.71 -0.44 -7.27
CA ARG A 76 -12.26 -1.38 -8.25
C ARG A 76 -11.49 -2.70 -8.32
N HIS A 77 -10.25 -2.77 -7.78
CA HIS A 77 -9.48 -4.00 -7.75
C HIS A 77 -9.95 -4.88 -6.59
N PRO A 78 -10.38 -6.13 -6.85
CA PRO A 78 -10.92 -7.02 -5.81
C PRO A 78 -9.96 -7.21 -4.64
N ASP A 79 -8.68 -7.41 -4.92
CA ASP A 79 -7.67 -7.60 -3.87
C ASP A 79 -7.42 -6.33 -3.03
N HIS A 80 -7.56 -5.14 -3.60
CA HIS A 80 -7.47 -3.90 -2.81
C HIS A 80 -8.64 -3.81 -1.84
N PHE A 81 -9.87 -4.05 -2.33
CA PHE A 81 -11.06 -4.13 -1.50
C PHE A 81 -10.91 -5.21 -0.41
N GLY A 82 -10.48 -6.42 -0.79
CA GLY A 82 -10.25 -7.53 0.14
C GLY A 82 -9.17 -7.20 1.18
N THR A 83 -8.08 -6.54 0.78
CA THR A 83 -7.00 -6.11 1.67
C THR A 83 -7.48 -5.15 2.75
N TYR A 84 -8.33 -4.19 2.41
CA TYR A 84 -8.90 -3.28 3.40
C TYR A 84 -9.66 -4.04 4.48
N HIS A 85 -10.64 -4.88 4.11
CA HIS A 85 -11.45 -5.64 5.06
C HIS A 85 -10.62 -6.61 5.89
N LEU A 86 -9.71 -7.32 5.26
CA LEU A 86 -8.75 -8.22 5.90
C LEU A 86 -7.90 -7.47 6.95
N THR A 87 -7.42 -6.27 6.60
CA THR A 87 -6.61 -5.46 7.51
C THR A 87 -7.40 -4.99 8.73
N LYS A 88 -8.66 -4.60 8.58
CA LYS A 88 -9.52 -4.23 9.71
C LYS A 88 -9.63 -5.37 10.74
N ARG A 89 -9.86 -6.61 10.28
CA ARG A 89 -9.88 -7.79 11.16
C ARG A 89 -8.51 -8.06 11.77
N ALA A 90 -7.45 -8.01 10.97
CA ALA A 90 -6.09 -8.31 11.43
C ALA A 90 -5.61 -7.34 12.52
N ILE A 91 -5.88 -6.05 12.39
CA ILE A 91 -5.57 -5.04 13.41
C ILE A 91 -6.26 -5.38 14.74
N HIS A 92 -7.55 -5.73 14.68
CA HIS A 92 -8.28 -6.15 15.87
C HIS A 92 -7.66 -7.37 16.53
N LEU A 93 -7.38 -8.43 15.75
CA LEU A 93 -6.76 -9.65 16.25
C LEU A 93 -5.36 -9.40 16.84
N ALA A 94 -4.54 -8.58 16.16
CA ALA A 94 -3.20 -8.26 16.65
C ALA A 94 -3.20 -7.60 18.03
N ALA A 95 -4.24 -6.86 18.38
CA ALA A 95 -4.39 -6.19 19.67
C ALA A 95 -4.93 -7.11 20.80
N LEU A 96 -5.51 -8.26 20.47
CA LEU A 96 -6.13 -9.16 21.46
C LEU A 96 -5.07 -9.98 22.22
N LYS A 97 -4.98 -9.85 23.53
CA LYS A 97 -4.06 -10.62 24.38
C LYS A 97 -4.23 -12.14 24.28
N LYS A 98 -5.47 -12.60 24.03
CA LYS A 98 -5.80 -14.04 24.01
C LYS A 98 -5.82 -14.62 22.58
N ALA A 99 -5.51 -13.83 21.54
CA ALA A 99 -5.38 -14.38 20.19
C ALA A 99 -4.08 -15.19 20.10
N ASP A 100 -4.21 -16.43 19.63
CA ASP A 100 -3.07 -17.34 19.41
C ASP A 100 -2.34 -17.00 18.11
N LEU A 101 -1.48 -15.98 18.18
CA LEU A 101 -0.75 -15.42 17.03
C LEU A 101 0.76 -15.39 17.21
N GLY A 102 1.25 -15.83 18.36
CA GLY A 102 2.63 -15.59 18.76
C GLY A 102 2.91 -14.10 19.02
N GLY A 103 4.00 -13.82 19.75
CA GLY A 103 4.42 -12.46 20.10
C GLY A 103 3.45 -11.70 21.01
N ASP A 104 3.89 -10.54 21.46
CA ASP A 104 3.07 -9.66 22.29
C ASP A 104 1.97 -8.96 21.47
N PRO A 105 0.80 -8.67 22.08
CA PRO A 105 -0.23 -7.88 21.43
C PRO A 105 0.30 -6.54 20.94
N TRP A 106 -0.15 -6.16 19.76
CA TRP A 106 0.23 -4.88 19.16
C TRP A 106 -0.99 -4.08 18.73
N ARG A 107 -1.02 -2.80 19.08
CA ARG A 107 -2.06 -1.86 18.66
C ARG A 107 -1.49 -0.90 17.62
N VAL A 108 -2.00 -0.97 16.40
CA VAL A 108 -1.77 0.04 15.36
C VAL A 108 -2.41 1.35 15.83
N GLN A 109 -1.70 2.44 15.71
CA GLN A 109 -2.15 3.75 16.19
C GLN A 109 -2.99 4.50 15.16
N ARG A 110 -2.66 4.35 13.87
CA ARG A 110 -3.32 5.04 12.76
C ARG A 110 -3.39 4.18 11.53
N VAL A 111 -4.49 4.31 10.79
CA VAL A 111 -4.66 3.71 9.47
C VAL A 111 -4.97 4.84 8.50
N LEU A 112 -4.21 4.90 7.42
CA LEU A 112 -4.43 5.81 6.30
C LEU A 112 -4.75 4.97 5.06
N LEU A 113 -5.78 5.38 4.33
CA LEU A 113 -6.22 4.71 3.11
C LEU A 113 -5.66 5.48 1.91
N TYR A 114 -4.87 4.81 1.06
CA TYR A 114 -4.28 5.45 -0.12
C TYR A 114 -5.19 5.32 -1.35
N GLN A 115 -5.10 6.30 -2.24
CA GLN A 115 -5.75 6.26 -3.54
C GLN A 115 -5.09 5.24 -4.45
N GLY A 116 -5.81 4.16 -4.77
CA GLY A 116 -5.40 3.16 -5.75
C GLY A 116 -5.91 3.48 -7.15
N ASN A 117 -6.86 2.66 -7.63
CA ASN A 117 -7.41 2.76 -8.99
C ASN A 117 -8.70 3.60 -9.09
N SER A 118 -9.34 3.89 -7.95
CA SER A 118 -10.56 4.69 -7.87
C SER A 118 -10.29 6.03 -7.17
N ASP A 119 -11.19 6.99 -7.38
CA ASP A 119 -11.12 8.27 -6.66
C ASP A 119 -11.57 8.08 -5.20
N ILE A 120 -11.04 8.91 -4.32
CA ILE A 120 -11.32 8.88 -2.88
C ILE A 120 -11.71 10.27 -2.37
N SER A 121 -12.36 10.31 -1.22
CA SER A 121 -12.65 11.55 -0.48
C SER A 121 -11.49 11.85 0.47
N ALA A 122 -10.35 12.28 -0.07
CA ALA A 122 -9.17 12.54 0.74
C ALA A 122 -9.39 13.64 1.77
N ASN A 123 -8.95 13.39 3.00
CA ASN A 123 -8.94 14.35 4.11
C ASN A 123 -7.53 14.53 4.70
N VAL A 124 -6.54 13.84 4.14
CA VAL A 124 -5.12 13.99 4.46
C VAL A 124 -4.35 14.09 3.15
N LEU A 125 -3.58 15.16 2.99
CA LEU A 125 -2.73 15.40 1.82
C LEU A 125 -1.29 15.59 2.29
N VAL A 126 -0.37 14.91 1.62
CA VAL A 126 1.07 14.98 1.93
C VAL A 126 1.81 15.59 0.74
N ASP A 127 2.56 16.67 0.96
CA ASP A 127 3.46 17.21 -0.07
C ASP A 127 4.59 16.21 -0.35
N ILE A 128 4.66 15.73 -1.57
CA ILE A 128 5.66 14.78 -2.04
C ILE A 128 6.59 15.36 -3.11
N GLY A 129 6.58 16.68 -3.29
CA GLY A 129 7.37 17.35 -4.32
C GLY A 129 8.87 17.04 -4.23
N SER A 130 9.40 16.88 -3.03
CA SER A 130 10.82 16.59 -2.79
C SER A 130 11.23 15.15 -3.11
N VAL A 131 10.29 14.20 -3.25
CA VAL A 131 10.56 12.77 -3.47
C VAL A 131 10.04 12.24 -4.80
N MET A 132 9.64 13.13 -5.71
CA MET A 132 9.06 12.72 -7.00
C MET A 132 10.04 11.99 -7.91
N THR A 133 11.34 12.25 -7.80
CA THR A 133 12.38 11.55 -8.55
C THR A 133 12.47 10.09 -8.11
N GLU A 134 12.49 9.86 -6.80
CA GLU A 134 12.53 8.53 -6.18
C GLU A 134 11.22 7.78 -6.44
N TRP A 135 10.09 8.48 -6.37
CA TRP A 135 8.77 7.95 -6.69
C TRP A 135 8.71 7.39 -8.12
N GLU A 136 9.16 8.17 -9.11
CA GLU A 136 9.17 7.73 -10.50
C GLU A 136 10.17 6.59 -10.72
N ALA A 137 11.36 6.67 -10.12
CA ALA A 137 12.38 5.64 -10.23
C ALA A 137 11.88 4.30 -9.64
N ALA A 138 11.18 4.32 -8.51
CA ALA A 138 10.60 3.14 -7.88
C ALA A 138 9.53 2.47 -8.77
N ILE A 139 8.67 3.25 -9.43
CA ILE A 139 7.68 2.72 -10.39
C ILE A 139 8.39 2.09 -11.59
N ARG A 140 9.37 2.78 -12.18
CA ARG A 140 10.13 2.30 -13.35
C ARG A 140 10.96 1.06 -13.06
N ALA A 141 11.29 0.79 -11.80
CA ALA A 141 11.98 -0.44 -11.40
C ALA A 141 11.17 -1.71 -11.69
N HIS A 142 9.85 -1.59 -11.83
CA HIS A 142 8.96 -2.69 -12.24
C HIS A 142 8.95 -2.86 -13.77
N THR A 143 10.13 -3.13 -14.34
CA THR A 143 10.36 -3.13 -15.80
C THR A 143 9.47 -4.11 -16.56
N SER A 144 9.18 -5.29 -15.98
CA SER A 144 8.29 -6.27 -16.61
C SER A 144 6.88 -5.73 -16.84
N GLN A 145 6.43 -4.80 -16.01
CA GLN A 145 5.09 -4.19 -16.12
C GLN A 145 4.99 -3.22 -17.31
N PHE A 146 6.12 -2.75 -17.82
CA PHE A 146 6.21 -1.86 -19.00
C PHE A 146 6.71 -2.59 -20.24
N ALA A 147 7.14 -3.87 -20.11
CA ALA A 147 7.62 -4.67 -21.22
C ALA A 147 6.44 -5.36 -21.93
N GLY A 148 6.44 -5.32 -23.25
CA GLY A 148 5.44 -6.02 -24.07
C GLY A 148 4.21 -5.17 -24.40
N GLY A 149 3.60 -5.44 -25.55
CA GLY A 149 2.49 -4.66 -26.11
C GLY A 149 1.11 -4.89 -25.45
N TYR A 150 1.05 -5.59 -24.32
CA TYR A 150 -0.21 -5.79 -23.61
C TYR A 150 -0.50 -4.61 -22.68
N VAL A 151 -1.66 -4.00 -22.92
CA VAL A 151 -2.17 -2.90 -22.09
C VAL A 151 -3.28 -3.47 -21.22
N SER A 152 -3.07 -3.47 -19.89
CA SER A 152 -4.12 -3.79 -18.94
C SER A 152 -4.95 -2.54 -18.63
N GLU A 153 -6.11 -2.71 -18.00
CA GLU A 153 -6.92 -1.56 -17.55
C GLU A 153 -6.19 -0.67 -16.53
N THR A 154 -5.21 -1.22 -15.82
CA THR A 154 -4.51 -0.54 -14.73
C THR A 154 -3.08 -0.14 -15.07
N VAL A 155 -2.40 -0.92 -15.93
CA VAL A 155 -1.02 -0.64 -16.35
C VAL A 155 -1.01 -0.33 -17.85
N THR A 156 -0.83 0.94 -18.18
CA THR A 156 -0.72 1.44 -19.52
C THR A 156 0.62 2.16 -19.69
N PRO A 157 1.12 2.40 -20.92
CA PRO A 157 2.34 3.18 -21.14
C PRO A 157 2.30 4.54 -20.43
N GLU A 158 1.12 5.14 -20.33
CA GLU A 158 0.90 6.48 -19.76
C GLU A 158 0.61 6.43 -18.22
N ILE A 159 0.78 5.29 -17.56
CA ILE A 159 0.42 5.16 -16.14
C ILE A 159 1.15 6.18 -15.25
N ILE A 160 2.42 6.46 -15.54
CA ILE A 160 3.22 7.42 -14.79
C ILE A 160 2.63 8.82 -14.96
N GLU A 161 2.38 9.25 -16.19
CA GLU A 161 1.80 10.57 -16.47
C GLU A 161 0.41 10.74 -15.85
N ARG A 162 -0.44 9.71 -15.93
CA ARG A 162 -1.77 9.72 -15.30
C ARG A 162 -1.67 9.85 -13.78
N ARG A 163 -0.75 9.12 -13.14
CA ARG A 163 -0.53 9.24 -11.70
C ARG A 163 0.04 10.60 -11.33
N GLN A 164 1.01 11.12 -12.07
CA GLN A 164 1.52 12.48 -11.87
C GLN A 164 0.43 13.54 -12.02
N GLY A 165 -0.48 13.38 -13.00
CA GLY A 165 -1.63 14.27 -13.16
C GLY A 165 -2.54 14.29 -11.93
N ARG A 166 -2.82 13.14 -11.31
CA ARG A 166 -3.57 13.06 -10.05
C ARG A 166 -2.85 13.74 -8.90
N LEU A 167 -1.54 13.48 -8.75
CA LEU A 167 -0.73 14.12 -7.71
C LEU A 167 -0.66 15.63 -7.89
N THR A 168 -0.61 16.11 -9.13
CA THR A 168 -0.68 17.54 -9.47
C THR A 168 -2.04 18.14 -9.07
N TYR A 169 -3.15 17.45 -9.39
CA TYR A 169 -4.48 17.88 -8.98
C TYR A 169 -4.57 18.08 -7.46
N TRP A 170 -4.16 17.09 -6.68
CA TRP A 170 -4.14 17.18 -5.22
C TRP A 170 -3.19 18.26 -4.70
N GLY A 171 -2.07 18.47 -5.38
CA GLY A 171 -1.12 19.55 -5.06
C GLY A 171 -1.74 20.95 -5.18
N THR A 172 -2.67 21.15 -6.14
CA THR A 172 -3.33 22.44 -6.30
C THR A 172 -4.10 22.88 -5.06
N LEU A 173 -4.66 21.93 -4.31
CA LEU A 173 -5.42 22.20 -3.08
C LEU A 173 -4.54 22.72 -1.95
N LEU A 174 -3.26 22.34 -1.93
CA LEU A 174 -2.28 22.77 -0.94
C LEU A 174 -1.33 23.87 -1.45
N ARG A 175 -1.47 24.30 -2.72
CA ARG A 175 -0.55 25.25 -3.39
C ARG A 175 0.89 24.70 -3.47
N VAL A 176 1.04 23.38 -3.59
CA VAL A 176 2.29 22.68 -3.86
C VAL A 176 2.24 22.01 -5.24
N LYS A 177 3.39 21.59 -5.76
CA LYS A 177 3.45 20.98 -7.09
C LYS A 177 2.79 19.61 -7.12
N TYR A 178 3.06 18.78 -6.11
CA TYR A 178 2.55 17.41 -6.01
C TYR A 178 2.14 17.10 -4.57
N ALA A 179 0.96 16.51 -4.41
CA ALA A 179 0.53 15.96 -3.11
C ALA A 179 -0.05 14.58 -3.29
N GLU A 180 0.20 13.70 -2.31
CA GLU A 180 -0.38 12.36 -2.26
C GLU A 180 -1.60 12.37 -1.32
N PRO A 181 -2.77 11.86 -1.82
CA PRO A 181 -4.00 11.86 -1.06
C PRO A 181 -4.15 10.59 -0.21
N PHE A 182 -4.64 10.78 1.00
CA PHE A 182 -5.07 9.71 1.89
C PHE A 182 -6.43 10.03 2.49
N GLU A 183 -7.14 9.00 2.93
CA GLU A 183 -8.31 9.12 3.78
C GLU A 183 -7.99 8.51 5.15
N ALA A 184 -8.24 9.29 6.21
CA ALA A 184 -8.27 8.79 7.57
C ALA A 184 -9.75 8.58 7.96
N GLU A 185 -10.12 7.35 8.32
CA GLU A 185 -11.49 7.02 8.76
C GLU A 185 -11.77 7.54 10.17
N GLU A 186 -10.74 7.66 10.99
CA GLU A 186 -10.84 8.16 12.36
C GLU A 186 -10.22 9.56 12.45
N PRO A 187 -10.75 10.43 13.36
CA PRO A 187 -10.16 11.73 13.61
C PRO A 187 -8.68 11.62 13.96
N LEU A 188 -7.85 12.45 13.33
CA LEU A 188 -6.43 12.52 13.62
C LEU A 188 -6.18 13.46 14.80
N LEU A 189 -5.54 12.93 15.86
CA LEU A 189 -4.97 13.78 16.89
C LEU A 189 -3.65 14.35 16.36
N LEU A 190 -3.60 15.65 16.14
CA LEU A 190 -2.38 16.37 15.78
C LEU A 190 -1.68 16.82 17.05
N ASP A 191 -0.39 16.63 17.13
CA ASP A 191 0.43 17.25 18.17
C ASP A 191 0.47 18.78 17.91
N PRO A 192 0.15 19.65 18.88
CA PRO A 192 0.19 21.08 18.71
C PRO A 192 1.54 21.65 18.24
N LEU A 193 2.62 20.93 18.47
CA LEU A 193 3.98 21.30 18.05
C LEU A 193 4.42 20.55 16.78
N GLY A 194 3.60 19.65 16.23
CA GLY A 194 3.88 18.84 15.06
C GLY A 194 3.23 19.33 13.76
N LEU A 195 2.97 20.64 13.67
CA LEU A 195 2.50 21.30 12.45
C LEU A 195 3.63 21.53 11.48
#